data_c3d6e11d8c6717db078b543e8d11362d
#
_entry.id   c3d6e11d8c6717db078b543e8d11362d
#
_cell.length_a   1.000
_cell.length_b   1.000
_cell.length_c   1.000
_cell.angle_alpha   90.00
_cell.angle_beta   90.00
_cell.angle_gamma   90.00
#
_symmetry.space_group_name_H-M   'P 1'
#
loop_
_entity.id
_entity.type
_entity.pdbx_description
1 polymer ?
#
loop_
_entity_poly.entity_id
_entity_poly.type
_entity_poly.pdbx_seq_one_letter_code
_entity_poly.pdbx_strand_id
1 'polypeptide(L)'
;MTDSIKGYTLGVLAAASYGTNPLFALPLLGAGIDAYSVLFLRYFFAIPMLSLMMVLRGRGFGLRRSQVLPLIILGLLMAFSSLALYLSYAYIGAAIASTLLFVYPILVTVIMAVGYHERITPLTVLCILLATAGIGLLYRGDDGAMLHPYGLLLVFLSALSYAVYLVAVNRGQMKEIPTLKLTLYVIVFGLFLFAFRFRPVTFTILNARPLLWLSALSMALFPTALSLLCTSAAIQKVGSTPVAILGAMEPVTAVAIAILIFNEPLSLRLALGMLMVILSVTLIIAGGNVTHHLLRVRKMFPRIKHRQSPAP
;
A
#
# COMPACT_ATOMS: atom_id res chain seq x y z
N MET A 1 14.87 7.77 -17.91
CA MET A 1 13.50 7.53 -17.40
C MET A 1 12.97 8.81 -16.80
N THR A 2 11.81 9.28 -17.23
CA THR A 2 11.13 10.43 -16.61
C THR A 2 10.76 10.11 -15.15
N ASP A 3 10.68 11.14 -14.28
CA ASP A 3 10.34 10.92 -12.88
C ASP A 3 8.97 10.25 -12.68
N SER A 4 8.02 10.51 -13.60
CA SER A 4 6.73 9.81 -13.60
C SER A 4 6.87 8.31 -13.83
N ILE A 5 7.65 7.87 -14.82
CA ILE A 5 7.85 6.43 -15.08
C ILE A 5 8.48 5.75 -13.88
N LYS A 6 9.49 6.38 -13.25
CA LYS A 6 10.07 5.86 -12.00
C LYS A 6 9.02 5.73 -10.88
N GLY A 7 8.13 6.71 -10.75
CA GLY A 7 7.06 6.70 -9.75
C GLY A 7 6.09 5.54 -9.95
N TYR A 8 5.62 5.34 -11.19
CA TYR A 8 4.72 4.22 -11.52
C TYR A 8 5.39 2.86 -11.33
N THR A 9 6.65 2.70 -11.77
CA THR A 9 7.42 1.46 -11.57
C THR A 9 7.57 1.14 -10.08
N LEU A 10 7.90 2.14 -9.26
CA LEU A 10 7.99 1.99 -7.82
C LEU A 10 6.64 1.61 -7.18
N GLY A 11 5.53 2.19 -7.68
CA GLY A 11 4.19 1.85 -7.21
C GLY A 11 3.82 0.39 -7.50
N VAL A 12 4.08 -0.09 -8.71
CA VAL A 12 3.86 -1.50 -9.08
C VAL A 12 4.75 -2.42 -8.24
N LEU A 13 6.05 -2.09 -8.09
CA LEU A 13 6.97 -2.87 -7.27
C LEU A 13 6.54 -2.91 -5.81
N ALA A 14 6.05 -1.79 -5.27
CA ALA A 14 5.52 -1.72 -3.91
C ALA A 14 4.34 -2.66 -3.72
N ALA A 15 3.37 -2.62 -4.63
CA ALA A 15 2.18 -3.45 -4.58
C ALA A 15 2.51 -4.94 -4.75
N ALA A 16 3.34 -5.29 -5.74
CA ALA A 16 3.80 -6.66 -5.93
C ALA A 16 4.54 -7.21 -4.71
N SER A 17 5.43 -6.38 -4.13
CA SER A 17 6.15 -6.74 -2.92
C SER A 17 5.22 -6.93 -1.72
N TYR A 18 4.18 -6.10 -1.58
CA TYR A 18 3.18 -6.26 -0.53
C TYR A 18 2.30 -7.50 -0.75
N GLY A 19 1.99 -7.84 -1.99
CA GLY A 19 1.24 -9.04 -2.38
C GLY A 19 1.92 -10.36 -1.96
N THR A 20 3.21 -10.35 -1.62
CA THR A 20 3.89 -11.51 -1.01
C THR A 20 3.56 -11.71 0.47
N ASN A 21 2.82 -10.77 1.10
CA ASN A 21 2.54 -10.81 2.54
C ASN A 21 1.91 -12.11 3.04
N PRO A 22 0.87 -12.69 2.39
CA PRO A 22 0.29 -13.97 2.83
C PRO A 22 1.30 -15.11 2.84
N LEU A 23 2.23 -15.14 1.88
CA LEU A 23 3.26 -16.18 1.78
C LEU A 23 4.10 -16.30 3.06
N PHE A 24 4.40 -15.17 3.69
CA PHE A 24 5.24 -15.12 4.89
C PHE A 24 4.44 -15.01 6.18
N ALA A 25 3.25 -14.41 6.16
CA ALA A 25 2.42 -14.23 7.34
C ALA A 25 1.67 -15.50 7.75
N LEU A 26 1.10 -16.24 6.79
CA LEU A 26 0.29 -17.42 7.08
C LEU A 26 1.05 -18.52 7.81
N PRO A 27 2.32 -18.86 7.47
CA PRO A 27 3.10 -19.82 8.25
C PRO A 27 3.29 -19.42 9.72
N LEU A 28 3.47 -18.13 10.01
CA LEU A 28 3.64 -17.62 11.37
C LEU A 28 2.32 -17.71 12.15
N LEU A 29 1.22 -17.26 11.55
CA LEU A 29 -0.12 -17.35 12.17
C LEU A 29 -0.54 -18.80 12.36
N GLY A 30 -0.29 -19.68 11.38
CA GLY A 30 -0.58 -21.12 11.46
C GLY A 30 0.26 -21.86 12.49
N ALA A 31 1.42 -21.32 12.88
CA ALA A 31 2.22 -21.84 13.99
C ALA A 31 1.70 -21.43 15.37
N GLY A 32 0.61 -20.65 15.45
CA GLY A 32 0.00 -20.17 16.69
C GLY A 32 0.56 -18.85 17.21
N ILE A 33 1.36 -18.13 16.41
CA ILE A 33 1.81 -16.79 16.74
C ILE A 33 0.66 -15.82 16.49
N ASP A 34 0.30 -15.01 17.48
CA ASP A 34 -0.80 -14.06 17.39
C ASP A 34 -0.47 -12.85 16.48
N ALA A 35 -1.49 -12.17 15.98
CA ALA A 35 -1.36 -11.06 15.03
C ALA A 35 -0.46 -9.93 15.54
N TYR A 36 -0.53 -9.59 16.83
CA TYR A 36 0.33 -8.54 17.42
C TYR A 36 1.80 -8.94 17.38
N SER A 37 2.12 -10.19 17.71
CA SER A 37 3.48 -10.72 17.71
C SER A 37 4.04 -10.84 16.30
N VAL A 38 3.24 -11.27 15.32
CA VAL A 38 3.64 -11.31 13.90
C VAL A 38 3.96 -9.91 13.39
N LEU A 39 3.10 -8.92 13.67
CA LEU A 39 3.31 -7.54 13.25
C LEU A 39 4.46 -6.85 14.00
N PHE A 40 4.67 -7.22 15.28
CA PHE A 40 5.85 -6.78 16.04
C PHE A 40 7.13 -7.26 15.37
N LEU A 41 7.27 -8.55 15.07
CA LEU A 41 8.45 -9.10 14.38
C LEU A 41 8.68 -8.43 13.02
N ARG A 42 7.61 -8.23 12.26
CA ARG A 42 7.62 -7.56 10.97
C ARG A 42 8.27 -6.18 11.06
N TYR A 43 7.86 -5.35 12.02
CA TYR A 43 8.39 -4.00 12.19
C TYR A 43 9.77 -4.00 12.86
N PHE A 44 9.95 -4.85 13.86
CA PHE A 44 11.21 -4.97 14.60
C PHE A 44 12.38 -5.30 13.68
N PHE A 45 12.24 -6.27 12.78
CA PHE A 45 13.30 -6.62 11.84
C PHE A 45 13.44 -5.63 10.67
N ALA A 46 12.40 -4.90 10.31
CA ALA A 46 12.51 -3.87 9.28
C ALA A 46 13.32 -2.65 9.74
N ILE A 47 13.31 -2.31 11.04
CA ILE A 47 14.03 -1.16 11.59
C ILE A 47 15.53 -1.26 11.35
N PRO A 48 16.26 -2.34 11.74
CA PRO A 48 17.69 -2.43 11.48
C PRO A 48 18.03 -2.44 9.98
N MET A 49 17.19 -3.05 9.13
CA MET A 49 17.38 -3.05 7.67
C MET A 49 17.35 -1.62 7.12
N LEU A 50 16.33 -0.83 7.49
CA LEU A 50 16.19 0.55 7.05
C LEU A 50 17.25 1.47 7.68
N SER A 51 17.60 1.24 8.94
CA SER A 51 18.65 1.98 9.63
C SER A 51 20.01 1.77 8.96
N LEU A 52 20.34 0.53 8.61
CA LEU A 52 21.55 0.21 7.86
C LEU A 52 21.55 0.92 6.49
N MET A 53 20.43 0.92 5.78
CA MET A 53 20.31 1.67 4.52
C MET A 53 20.51 3.18 4.71
N MET A 54 20.06 3.76 5.84
CA MET A 54 20.29 5.17 6.19
C MET A 54 21.79 5.45 6.34
N VAL A 55 22.47 4.62 7.14
CA VAL A 55 23.92 4.74 7.38
C VAL A 55 24.71 4.60 6.08
N LEU A 56 24.45 3.55 5.30
CA LEU A 56 25.13 3.30 4.01
C LEU A 56 24.95 4.44 2.99
N ARG A 57 23.84 5.18 3.07
CA ARG A 57 23.58 6.36 2.23
C ARG A 57 24.05 7.67 2.85
N GLY A 58 24.77 7.65 3.97
CA GLY A 58 25.27 8.82 4.67
C GLY A 58 24.16 9.78 5.14
N ARG A 59 22.95 9.28 5.40
CA ARG A 59 21.82 10.11 5.81
C ARG A 59 21.69 10.16 7.33
N GLY A 60 21.61 11.37 7.88
CA GLY A 60 21.43 11.57 9.32
C GLY A 60 20.03 11.21 9.83
N PHE A 61 19.94 10.73 11.07
CA PHE A 61 18.69 10.34 11.75
C PHE A 61 17.91 11.54 12.33
N GLY A 62 18.52 12.72 12.46
CA GLY A 62 17.90 13.88 13.09
C GLY A 62 16.53 14.24 12.52
N LEU A 63 15.55 14.51 13.39
CA LEU A 63 14.22 15.02 13.07
C LEU A 63 14.06 16.44 13.60
N ARG A 64 13.32 17.26 12.86
CA ARG A 64 12.83 18.55 13.38
C ARG A 64 11.66 18.28 14.35
N ARG A 65 11.57 19.01 15.44
CA ARG A 65 10.48 18.83 16.43
C ARG A 65 9.08 18.87 15.79
N SER A 66 8.88 19.74 14.79
CA SER A 66 7.63 19.85 14.04
C SER A 66 7.25 18.59 13.21
N GLN A 67 8.23 17.72 12.91
CA GLN A 67 8.02 16.50 12.12
C GLN A 67 7.65 15.29 12.99
N VAL A 68 7.93 15.34 14.30
CA VAL A 68 7.79 14.19 15.20
C VAL A 68 6.31 13.78 15.34
N LEU A 69 5.44 14.73 15.69
CA LEU A 69 4.02 14.43 15.90
C LEU A 69 3.34 13.90 14.63
N PRO A 70 3.51 14.51 13.44
CA PRO A 70 2.98 13.93 12.20
C PRO A 70 3.51 12.53 11.89
N LEU A 71 4.78 12.24 12.16
CA LEU A 71 5.36 10.91 11.94
C LEU A 71 4.81 9.87 12.93
N ILE A 72 4.55 10.25 14.18
CA ILE A 72 3.86 9.39 15.15
C ILE A 72 2.48 9.03 14.63
N ILE A 73 1.70 10.03 14.19
CA ILE A 73 0.35 9.81 13.64
C ILE A 73 0.41 8.88 12.43
N LEU A 74 1.32 9.11 11.49
CA LEU A 74 1.49 8.24 10.31
C LEU A 74 1.88 6.82 10.69
N GLY A 75 2.79 6.66 11.66
CA GLY A 75 3.20 5.36 12.17
C GLY A 75 2.05 4.59 12.82
N LEU A 76 1.26 5.27 13.65
CA LEU A 76 0.09 4.68 14.30
C LEU A 76 -1.01 4.33 13.28
N LEU A 77 -1.28 5.20 12.29
CA LEU A 77 -2.26 4.92 11.23
C LEU A 77 -1.88 3.67 10.44
N MET A 78 -0.62 3.56 10.03
CA MET A 78 -0.12 2.41 9.27
C MET A 78 -0.14 1.13 10.11
N ALA A 79 0.26 1.20 11.37
CA ALA A 79 0.26 0.08 12.29
C ALA A 79 -1.18 -0.37 12.62
N PHE A 80 -2.08 0.57 12.89
CA PHE A 80 -3.49 0.29 13.15
C PHE A 80 -4.17 -0.36 11.94
N SER A 81 -3.92 0.15 10.72
CA SER A 81 -4.40 -0.46 9.49
C SER A 81 -3.97 -1.93 9.39
N SER A 82 -2.68 -2.20 9.57
CA SER A 82 -2.15 -3.58 9.53
C SER A 82 -2.78 -4.47 10.60
N LEU A 83 -2.93 -3.95 11.82
CA LEU A 83 -3.52 -4.69 12.93
C LEU A 83 -4.98 -5.03 12.68
N ALA A 84 -5.79 -4.06 12.28
CA ALA A 84 -7.21 -4.25 12.00
C ALA A 84 -7.41 -5.28 10.88
N LEU A 85 -6.57 -5.26 9.84
CA LEU A 85 -6.59 -6.25 8.78
C LEU A 85 -6.29 -7.66 9.29
N TYR A 86 -5.22 -7.83 10.08
CA TYR A 86 -4.85 -9.15 10.60
C TYR A 86 -5.86 -9.70 11.61
N LEU A 87 -6.46 -8.84 12.43
CA LEU A 87 -7.53 -9.24 13.34
C LEU A 87 -8.79 -9.66 12.57
N SER A 88 -9.09 -9.04 11.42
CA SER A 88 -10.24 -9.42 10.60
C SER A 88 -10.12 -10.82 10.02
N TYR A 89 -8.91 -11.35 9.83
CA TYR A 89 -8.67 -12.69 9.29
C TYR A 89 -9.33 -13.78 10.11
N ALA A 90 -9.43 -13.60 11.43
CA ALA A 90 -10.09 -14.54 12.32
C ALA A 90 -11.62 -14.60 12.15
N TYR A 91 -12.23 -13.58 11.55
CA TYR A 91 -13.69 -13.46 11.42
C TYR A 91 -14.20 -13.74 10.00
N ILE A 92 -13.44 -13.34 8.97
CA ILE A 92 -13.88 -13.41 7.58
C ILE A 92 -12.85 -14.07 6.64
N GLY A 93 -11.75 -14.57 7.21
CA GLY A 93 -10.65 -15.15 6.43
C GLY A 93 -9.77 -14.14 5.73
N ALA A 94 -8.52 -14.53 5.44
CA ALA A 94 -7.53 -13.63 4.87
C ALA A 94 -7.86 -13.22 3.43
N ALA A 95 -8.39 -14.12 2.60
CA ALA A 95 -8.72 -13.85 1.21
C ALA A 95 -9.83 -12.81 1.09
N ILE A 96 -10.92 -12.96 1.86
CA ILE A 96 -12.04 -12.00 1.87
C ILE A 96 -11.58 -10.65 2.41
N ALA A 97 -10.88 -10.64 3.55
CA ALA A 97 -10.39 -9.42 4.16
C ALA A 97 -9.47 -8.63 3.24
N SER A 98 -8.52 -9.31 2.58
CA SER A 98 -7.60 -8.69 1.62
C SER A 98 -8.34 -8.14 0.40
N THR A 99 -9.37 -8.82 -0.10
CA THR A 99 -10.20 -8.33 -1.21
C THR A 99 -10.99 -7.09 -0.81
N LEU A 100 -11.64 -7.11 0.35
CA LEU A 100 -12.43 -5.98 0.85
C LEU A 100 -11.56 -4.77 1.23
N LEU A 101 -10.30 -4.98 1.62
CA LEU A 101 -9.34 -3.91 1.85
C LEU A 101 -9.23 -2.99 0.63
N PHE A 102 -9.40 -3.52 -0.58
CA PHE A 102 -9.33 -2.75 -1.84
C PHE A 102 -10.43 -1.70 -2.03
N VAL A 103 -11.24 -1.44 -1.04
CA VAL A 103 -12.04 -0.21 -0.97
C VAL A 103 -11.17 1.04 -0.76
N TYR A 104 -9.92 0.89 -0.27
CA TYR A 104 -9.05 2.03 0.04
C TYR A 104 -8.73 2.96 -1.16
N PRO A 105 -8.61 2.54 -2.42
CA PRO A 105 -8.41 3.48 -3.52
C PRO A 105 -9.60 4.41 -3.73
N ILE A 106 -10.82 3.91 -3.49
CA ILE A 106 -12.03 4.73 -3.51
C ILE A 106 -11.96 5.77 -2.40
N LEU A 107 -11.62 5.34 -1.17
CA LEU A 107 -11.47 6.24 -0.02
C LEU A 107 -10.38 7.30 -0.26
N VAL A 108 -9.22 6.92 -0.81
CA VAL A 108 -8.16 7.87 -1.20
C VAL A 108 -8.71 8.91 -2.18
N THR A 109 -9.40 8.47 -3.23
CA THR A 109 -9.96 9.36 -4.26
C THR A 109 -10.98 10.33 -3.66
N VAL A 110 -11.87 9.84 -2.78
CA VAL A 110 -12.85 10.68 -2.06
C VAL A 110 -12.14 11.68 -1.16
N ILE A 111 -11.16 11.27 -0.35
CA ILE A 111 -10.41 12.17 0.53
C ILE A 111 -9.68 13.24 -0.28
N MET A 112 -9.09 12.86 -1.43
CA MET A 112 -8.38 13.81 -2.31
C MET A 112 -9.34 14.78 -2.97
N ALA A 113 -10.53 14.34 -3.39
CA ALA A 113 -11.52 15.18 -4.01
C ALA A 113 -12.16 16.18 -3.00
N VAL A 114 -12.61 15.66 -1.84
CA VAL A 114 -13.32 16.47 -0.83
C VAL A 114 -12.35 17.35 -0.03
N GLY A 115 -11.24 16.75 0.45
CA GLY A 115 -10.31 17.45 1.33
C GLY A 115 -9.32 18.37 0.61
N TYR A 116 -9.01 18.09 -0.64
CA TYR A 116 -7.97 18.80 -1.39
C TYR A 116 -8.42 19.31 -2.76
N HIS A 117 -9.72 19.22 -3.06
CA HIS A 117 -10.33 19.70 -4.31
C HIS A 117 -9.65 19.12 -5.58
N GLU A 118 -9.12 17.90 -5.49
CA GLU A 118 -8.57 17.22 -6.66
C GLU A 118 -9.70 16.81 -7.61
N ARG A 119 -9.53 17.12 -8.91
CA ARG A 119 -10.55 16.80 -9.90
C ARG A 119 -10.51 15.30 -10.21
N ILE A 120 -11.63 14.63 -9.95
CA ILE A 120 -11.80 13.23 -10.35
C ILE A 120 -12.00 13.18 -11.86
N THR A 121 -11.08 12.54 -12.57
CA THR A 121 -11.22 12.35 -14.02
C THR A 121 -12.06 11.12 -14.33
N PRO A 122 -12.78 11.08 -15.47
CA PRO A 122 -13.50 9.88 -15.89
C PRO A 122 -12.57 8.65 -16.01
N LEU A 123 -11.33 8.88 -16.40
CA LEU A 123 -10.30 7.83 -16.46
C LEU A 123 -10.01 7.24 -15.08
N THR A 124 -9.87 8.08 -14.04
CA THR A 124 -9.67 7.62 -12.65
C THR A 124 -10.84 6.75 -12.20
N VAL A 125 -12.08 7.17 -12.47
CA VAL A 125 -13.28 6.39 -12.15
C VAL A 125 -13.27 5.04 -12.86
N LEU A 126 -12.99 5.03 -14.18
CA LEU A 126 -12.89 3.82 -14.97
C LEU A 126 -11.83 2.85 -14.41
N CYS A 127 -10.64 3.36 -14.07
CA CYS A 127 -9.57 2.54 -13.48
C CYS A 127 -10.00 1.93 -12.15
N ILE A 128 -10.64 2.71 -11.27
CA ILE A 128 -11.13 2.20 -9.99
C ILE A 128 -12.18 1.11 -10.21
N LEU A 129 -13.14 1.32 -11.10
CA LEU A 129 -14.18 0.34 -11.40
C LEU A 129 -13.60 -0.96 -11.98
N LEU A 130 -12.67 -0.84 -12.95
CA LEU A 130 -11.98 -2.00 -13.53
C LEU A 130 -11.17 -2.77 -12.48
N ALA A 131 -10.41 -2.06 -11.64
CA ALA A 131 -9.62 -2.67 -10.58
C ALA A 131 -10.53 -3.41 -9.58
N THR A 132 -11.57 -2.73 -9.09
CA THR A 132 -12.50 -3.31 -8.10
C THR A 132 -13.26 -4.52 -8.68
N ALA A 133 -13.73 -4.44 -9.92
CA ALA A 133 -14.39 -5.56 -10.58
C ALA A 133 -13.42 -6.73 -10.82
N GLY A 134 -12.19 -6.45 -11.27
CA GLY A 134 -11.15 -7.46 -11.45
C GLY A 134 -10.79 -8.17 -10.14
N ILE A 135 -10.64 -7.44 -9.05
CA ILE A 135 -10.39 -7.99 -7.71
C ILE A 135 -11.59 -8.84 -7.24
N GLY A 136 -12.81 -8.39 -7.49
CA GLY A 136 -14.03 -9.18 -7.23
C GLY A 136 -14.03 -10.53 -7.96
N LEU A 137 -13.48 -10.58 -9.19
CA LEU A 137 -13.31 -11.85 -9.92
C LEU A 137 -12.19 -12.72 -9.37
N LEU A 138 -11.12 -12.13 -8.82
CA LEU A 138 -10.03 -12.88 -8.18
C LEU A 138 -10.49 -13.52 -6.87
N TYR A 139 -11.50 -12.95 -6.23
CA TYR A 139 -12.03 -13.48 -4.99
C TYR A 139 -12.77 -14.81 -5.25
N ARG A 140 -12.32 -15.87 -4.56
CA ARG A 140 -12.98 -17.18 -4.51
C ARG A 140 -13.71 -17.27 -3.17
N GLY A 141 -14.99 -16.84 -3.13
CA GLY A 141 -15.81 -16.96 -1.93
C GLY A 141 -16.21 -18.42 -1.67
N ASP A 142 -16.21 -18.82 -0.41
CA ASP A 142 -16.98 -19.98 0.03
C ASP A 142 -18.46 -19.66 -0.13
N ASP A 143 -19.16 -20.47 -0.92
CA ASP A 143 -20.58 -20.28 -1.23
C ASP A 143 -21.40 -20.25 0.09
N GLY A 144 -21.92 -19.06 0.44
CA GLY A 144 -22.97 -18.90 1.43
C GLY A 144 -22.55 -18.51 2.87
N ALA A 145 -21.30 -18.30 3.18
CA ALA A 145 -20.90 -17.81 4.50
C ALA A 145 -21.32 -16.34 4.71
N MET A 146 -22.21 -16.08 5.67
CA MET A 146 -22.54 -14.71 6.10
C MET A 146 -21.29 -14.04 6.63
N LEU A 147 -20.91 -12.89 6.04
CA LEU A 147 -19.76 -12.11 6.48
C LEU A 147 -19.99 -11.59 7.89
N HIS A 148 -19.05 -11.88 8.79
CA HIS A 148 -19.16 -11.45 10.19
C HIS A 148 -19.06 -9.91 10.28
N PRO A 149 -20.07 -9.18 10.83
CA PRO A 149 -20.10 -7.71 10.83
C PRO A 149 -18.88 -7.06 11.46
N TYR A 150 -18.35 -7.63 12.52
CA TYR A 150 -17.14 -7.15 13.20
C TYR A 150 -15.90 -7.28 12.31
N GLY A 151 -15.79 -8.37 11.55
CA GLY A 151 -14.71 -8.56 10.56
C GLY A 151 -14.77 -7.50 9.45
N LEU A 152 -15.98 -7.20 8.94
CA LEU A 152 -16.21 -6.15 7.95
C LEU A 152 -15.82 -4.76 8.49
N LEU A 153 -16.22 -4.45 9.73
CA LEU A 153 -15.86 -3.19 10.39
C LEU A 153 -14.33 -3.04 10.50
N LEU A 154 -13.64 -4.11 10.93
CA LEU A 154 -12.18 -4.10 11.02
C LEU A 154 -11.50 -3.85 9.68
N VAL A 155 -11.96 -4.48 8.60
CA VAL A 155 -11.42 -4.23 7.24
C VAL A 155 -11.70 -2.81 6.79
N PHE A 156 -12.90 -2.28 7.03
CA PHE A 156 -13.23 -0.90 6.66
C PHE A 156 -12.35 0.10 7.42
N LEU A 157 -12.16 -0.08 8.72
CA LEU A 157 -11.27 0.76 9.54
C LEU A 157 -9.81 0.64 9.07
N SER A 158 -9.37 -0.56 8.68
CA SER A 158 -8.07 -0.78 8.08
C SER A 158 -7.91 0.01 6.78
N ALA A 159 -8.87 -0.11 5.87
CA ALA A 159 -8.87 0.59 4.58
C ALA A 159 -8.88 2.11 4.75
N LEU A 160 -9.69 2.62 5.67
CA LEU A 160 -9.78 4.05 5.96
C LEU A 160 -8.46 4.59 6.53
N SER A 161 -7.88 3.90 7.51
CA SER A 161 -6.59 4.30 8.11
C SER A 161 -5.47 4.28 7.08
N TYR A 162 -5.45 3.28 6.21
CA TYR A 162 -4.48 3.19 5.12
C TYR A 162 -4.66 4.30 4.09
N ALA A 163 -5.91 4.61 3.71
CA ALA A 163 -6.21 5.71 2.80
C ALA A 163 -5.75 7.07 3.36
N VAL A 164 -6.03 7.34 4.64
CA VAL A 164 -5.54 8.55 5.32
C VAL A 164 -4.02 8.60 5.34
N TYR A 165 -3.35 7.48 5.65
CA TYR A 165 -1.89 7.38 5.60
C TYR A 165 -1.33 7.74 4.21
N LEU A 166 -1.86 7.13 3.14
CA LEU A 166 -1.41 7.39 1.77
C LEU A 166 -1.55 8.86 1.35
N VAL A 167 -2.65 9.50 1.76
CA VAL A 167 -2.88 10.92 1.50
C VAL A 167 -1.90 11.78 2.30
N ALA A 168 -1.73 11.49 3.58
CA ALA A 168 -0.93 12.31 4.50
C ALA A 168 0.59 12.26 4.18
N VAL A 169 1.11 11.14 3.67
CA VAL A 169 2.52 11.00 3.26
C VAL A 169 2.96 12.07 2.25
N ASN A 170 2.07 12.54 1.39
CA ASN A 170 2.41 13.53 0.34
C ASN A 170 1.96 14.96 0.71
N ARG A 171 1.77 15.27 1.98
CA ARG A 171 1.23 16.57 2.42
C ARG A 171 2.12 17.26 3.44
N GLY A 172 2.04 18.59 3.42
CA GLY A 172 2.73 19.46 4.38
C GLY A 172 4.22 19.13 4.50
N GLN A 173 4.69 19.12 5.72
CA GLN A 173 6.09 18.85 6.05
C GLN A 173 6.57 17.43 5.72
N MET A 174 5.65 16.47 5.53
CA MET A 174 6.00 15.08 5.22
C MET A 174 6.62 14.95 3.82
N LYS A 175 6.20 15.78 2.86
CA LYS A 175 6.74 15.82 1.51
C LYS A 175 8.23 16.21 1.46
N GLU A 176 8.70 16.97 2.45
CA GLU A 176 10.09 17.43 2.56
C GLU A 176 11.01 16.36 3.18
N ILE A 177 10.44 15.36 3.87
CA ILE A 177 11.22 14.33 4.52
C ILE A 177 11.69 13.32 3.48
N PRO A 178 12.99 12.99 3.42
CA PRO A 178 13.48 11.93 2.55
C PRO A 178 12.74 10.61 2.80
N THR A 179 12.30 9.95 1.73
CA THR A 179 11.46 8.74 1.75
C THR A 179 11.96 7.68 2.73
N LEU A 180 13.27 7.40 2.71
CA LEU A 180 13.88 6.38 3.59
C LEU A 180 13.74 6.76 5.07
N LYS A 181 13.94 8.04 5.40
CA LYS A 181 13.76 8.55 6.75
C LYS A 181 12.30 8.50 7.19
N LEU A 182 11.38 8.93 6.32
CA LEU A 182 9.94 8.86 6.57
C LEU A 182 9.52 7.41 6.87
N THR A 183 9.90 6.47 6.00
CA THR A 183 9.56 5.04 6.17
C THR A 183 10.12 4.47 7.47
N LEU A 184 11.38 4.76 7.79
CA LEU A 184 12.00 4.31 9.04
C LEU A 184 11.19 4.76 10.27
N TYR A 185 10.86 6.05 10.35
CA TYR A 185 10.15 6.58 11.52
C TYR A 185 8.68 6.15 11.58
N VAL A 186 8.01 5.97 10.45
CA VAL A 186 6.67 5.37 10.40
C VAL A 186 6.69 3.96 11.03
N ILE A 187 7.70 3.15 10.68
CA ILE A 187 7.84 1.79 11.24
C ILE A 187 8.23 1.86 12.72
N VAL A 188 9.15 2.73 13.11
CA VAL A 188 9.58 2.89 14.52
C VAL A 188 8.38 3.29 15.39
N PHE A 189 7.63 4.31 15.01
CA PHE A 189 6.47 4.74 15.80
C PHE A 189 5.32 3.73 15.75
N GLY A 190 5.12 3.06 14.61
CA GLY A 190 4.12 1.99 14.51
C GLY A 190 4.44 0.76 15.35
N LEU A 191 5.73 0.45 15.59
CA LEU A 191 6.15 -0.67 16.44
C LEU A 191 5.56 -0.59 17.85
N PHE A 192 5.46 0.63 18.40
CA PHE A 192 4.93 0.82 19.75
C PHE A 192 3.51 0.27 19.90
N LEU A 193 2.68 0.34 18.86
CA LEU A 193 1.32 -0.23 18.91
C LEU A 193 1.33 -1.74 19.17
N PHE A 194 2.31 -2.46 18.66
CA PHE A 194 2.40 -3.92 18.78
C PHE A 194 3.15 -4.35 20.03
N ALA A 195 4.08 -3.52 20.53
CA ALA A 195 4.92 -3.83 21.67
C ALA A 195 4.11 -4.12 22.95
N PHE A 196 2.96 -3.43 23.15
CA PHE A 196 2.12 -3.59 24.33
C PHE A 196 1.52 -4.98 24.49
N ARG A 197 1.34 -5.73 23.40
CA ARG A 197 0.74 -7.08 23.40
C ARG A 197 1.65 -8.16 22.82
N PHE A 198 2.92 -7.85 22.64
CA PHE A 198 3.91 -8.82 22.20
C PHE A 198 4.05 -9.95 23.24
N ARG A 199 4.02 -11.19 22.77
CA ARG A 199 4.16 -12.38 23.62
C ARG A 199 5.55 -12.99 23.47
N PRO A 200 6.39 -13.01 24.54
CA PRO A 200 7.73 -13.58 24.47
C PRO A 200 7.77 -15.06 24.06
N VAL A 201 6.69 -15.84 24.30
CA VAL A 201 6.56 -17.22 23.84
C VAL A 201 6.75 -17.37 22.31
N THR A 202 6.58 -16.28 21.56
CA THR A 202 6.85 -16.22 20.11
C THR A 202 8.25 -16.68 19.78
N PHE A 203 9.26 -16.30 20.55
CA PHE A 203 10.65 -16.74 20.34
C PHE A 203 10.82 -18.25 20.57
N THR A 204 10.11 -18.84 21.53
CA THR A 204 10.12 -20.28 21.75
C THR A 204 9.57 -21.02 20.54
N ILE A 205 8.45 -20.54 19.95
CA ILE A 205 7.85 -21.12 18.74
C ILE A 205 8.80 -21.00 17.56
N LEU A 206 9.42 -19.83 17.35
CA LEU A 206 10.38 -19.58 16.26
C LEU A 206 11.60 -20.50 16.38
N ASN A 207 12.15 -20.67 17.58
CA ASN A 207 13.32 -21.53 17.81
C ASN A 207 13.00 -23.03 17.62
N ALA A 208 11.76 -23.45 17.93
CA ALA A 208 11.31 -24.80 17.68
C ALA A 208 11.17 -25.13 16.17
N ARG A 209 11.01 -24.11 15.33
CA ARG A 209 10.83 -24.24 13.88
C ARG A 209 11.66 -23.19 13.13
N PRO A 210 12.96 -23.44 12.85
CA PRO A 210 13.88 -22.44 12.27
C PRO A 210 13.40 -21.81 10.96
N LEU A 211 12.58 -22.51 10.16
CA LEU A 211 12.01 -21.99 8.91
C LEU A 211 11.09 -20.78 9.15
N LEU A 212 10.49 -20.67 10.33
CA LEU A 212 9.66 -19.51 10.70
C LEU A 212 10.49 -18.21 10.83
N TRP A 213 11.78 -18.31 11.18
CA TRP A 213 12.68 -17.16 11.16
C TRP A 213 12.85 -16.59 9.75
N LEU A 214 12.97 -17.47 8.75
CA LEU A 214 13.04 -17.03 7.36
C LEU A 214 11.76 -16.31 6.95
N SER A 215 10.60 -16.83 7.35
CA SER A 215 9.30 -16.17 7.11
C SER A 215 9.22 -14.80 7.78
N ALA A 216 9.65 -14.67 9.04
CA ALA A 216 9.65 -13.41 9.78
C ALA A 216 10.57 -12.36 9.14
N LEU A 217 11.80 -12.75 8.77
CA LEU A 217 12.78 -11.87 8.11
C LEU A 217 12.33 -11.45 6.71
N SER A 218 11.82 -12.40 5.91
CA SER A 218 11.31 -12.11 4.56
C SER A 218 10.09 -11.18 4.61
N MET A 219 9.22 -11.35 5.60
CA MET A 219 8.07 -10.48 5.83
C MET A 219 8.50 -9.05 6.24
N ALA A 220 9.58 -8.90 6.98
CA ALA A 220 10.14 -7.59 7.30
C ALA A 220 10.78 -6.93 6.07
N LEU A 221 11.44 -7.70 5.21
CA LEU A 221 12.13 -7.19 4.03
C LEU A 221 11.15 -6.84 2.90
N PHE A 222 10.39 -7.82 2.38
CA PHE A 222 9.60 -7.65 1.16
C PHE A 222 8.32 -6.82 1.39
N PRO A 223 7.29 -7.31 2.11
CA PRO A 223 6.05 -6.58 2.25
C PRO A 223 6.12 -5.39 3.22
N THR A 224 7.26 -5.19 3.92
CA THR A 224 7.40 -4.08 4.86
C THR A 224 8.42 -3.05 4.37
N ALA A 225 9.72 -3.33 4.51
CA ALA A 225 10.74 -2.34 4.21
C ALA A 225 10.73 -1.92 2.74
N LEU A 226 10.77 -2.89 1.81
CA LEU A 226 10.79 -2.64 0.38
C LEU A 226 9.47 -2.02 -0.09
N SER A 227 8.33 -2.61 0.29
CA SER A 227 7.02 -2.11 -0.12
C SER A 227 6.77 -0.69 0.36
N LEU A 228 6.94 -0.38 1.65
CA LEU A 228 6.71 0.96 2.20
C LEU A 228 7.68 2.01 1.63
N LEU A 229 8.94 1.64 1.41
CA LEU A 229 9.90 2.53 0.74
C LEU A 229 9.44 2.87 -0.66
N CYS A 230 9.07 1.86 -1.45
CA CYS A 230 8.61 2.05 -2.82
C CYS A 230 7.27 2.82 -2.86
N THR A 231 6.33 2.52 -1.96
CA THR A 231 5.05 3.25 -1.83
C THR A 231 5.30 4.73 -1.56
N SER A 232 6.07 5.05 -0.52
CA SER A 232 6.34 6.44 -0.15
C SER A 232 7.09 7.19 -1.26
N ALA A 233 8.04 6.55 -1.93
CA ALA A 233 8.76 7.13 -3.06
C ALA A 233 7.87 7.32 -4.29
N ALA A 234 6.96 6.39 -4.56
CA ALA A 234 5.99 6.50 -5.64
C ALA A 234 5.01 7.66 -5.38
N ILE A 235 4.45 7.75 -4.16
CA ILE A 235 3.54 8.83 -3.76
C ILE A 235 4.19 10.20 -3.96
N GLN A 236 5.44 10.38 -3.57
CA GLN A 236 6.16 11.63 -3.75
C GLN A 236 6.36 12.03 -5.23
N LYS A 237 6.36 11.04 -6.14
CA LYS A 237 6.57 11.28 -7.57
C LYS A 237 5.29 11.42 -8.38
N VAL A 238 4.30 10.58 -8.12
CA VAL A 238 3.06 10.51 -8.94
C VAL A 238 1.79 10.80 -8.16
N GLY A 239 1.87 10.99 -6.84
CA GLY A 239 0.73 11.32 -5.99
C GLY A 239 0.04 10.09 -5.39
N SER A 240 -0.90 10.35 -4.46
CA SER A 240 -1.55 9.29 -3.66
C SER A 240 -2.59 8.51 -4.48
N THR A 241 -3.40 9.17 -5.29
CA THR A 241 -4.48 8.53 -6.07
C THR A 241 -3.94 7.49 -7.06
N PRO A 242 -2.94 7.79 -7.93
CA PRO A 242 -2.36 6.79 -8.80
C PRO A 242 -1.73 5.61 -8.04
N VAL A 243 -1.00 5.89 -6.95
CA VAL A 243 -0.35 4.83 -6.16
C VAL A 243 -1.38 3.92 -5.49
N ALA A 244 -2.50 4.46 -5.01
CA ALA A 244 -3.59 3.67 -4.47
C ALA A 244 -4.19 2.71 -5.52
N ILE A 245 -4.37 3.16 -6.77
CA ILE A 245 -4.86 2.33 -7.88
C ILE A 245 -3.82 1.26 -8.28
N LEU A 246 -2.53 1.63 -8.29
CA LEU A 246 -1.44 0.67 -8.54
C LEU A 246 -1.39 -0.45 -7.49
N GLY A 247 -1.89 -0.19 -6.29
CA GLY A 247 -2.05 -1.19 -5.24
C GLY A 247 -2.88 -2.41 -5.67
N ALA A 248 -3.73 -2.27 -6.70
CA ALA A 248 -4.47 -3.40 -7.29
C ALA A 248 -3.55 -4.52 -7.85
N MET A 249 -2.26 -4.26 -8.05
CA MET A 249 -1.29 -5.32 -8.37
C MET A 249 -0.99 -6.27 -7.21
N GLU A 250 -1.35 -5.91 -5.98
CA GLU A 250 -1.17 -6.75 -4.79
C GLU A 250 -1.91 -8.08 -4.91
N PRO A 251 -3.25 -8.13 -5.11
CA PRO A 251 -3.95 -9.40 -5.27
C PRO A 251 -3.54 -10.16 -6.54
N VAL A 252 -3.15 -9.48 -7.62
CA VAL A 252 -2.61 -10.14 -8.81
C VAL A 252 -1.34 -10.92 -8.46
N THR A 253 -0.45 -10.32 -7.67
CA THR A 253 0.75 -10.99 -7.20
C THR A 253 0.43 -12.15 -6.27
N ALA A 254 -0.54 -11.99 -5.35
CA ALA A 254 -0.96 -13.05 -4.45
C ALA A 254 -1.53 -14.26 -5.23
N VAL A 255 -2.37 -14.02 -6.24
CA VAL A 255 -2.90 -15.08 -7.11
C VAL A 255 -1.80 -15.72 -7.96
N ALA A 256 -0.88 -14.93 -8.51
CA ALA A 256 0.26 -15.48 -9.25
C ALA A 256 1.11 -16.42 -8.37
N ILE A 257 1.35 -16.06 -7.10
CA ILE A 257 2.03 -16.90 -6.12
C ILE A 257 1.24 -18.20 -5.87
N ALA A 258 -0.08 -18.10 -5.71
CA ALA A 258 -0.95 -19.26 -5.51
C ALA A 258 -0.86 -20.26 -6.67
N ILE A 259 -0.87 -19.77 -7.90
CA ILE A 259 -0.72 -20.60 -9.11
C ILE A 259 0.70 -21.20 -9.22
N LEU A 260 1.74 -20.37 -9.08
CA LEU A 260 3.11 -20.78 -9.37
C LEU A 260 3.76 -21.59 -8.26
N ILE A 261 3.42 -21.31 -6.99
CA ILE A 261 4.05 -21.94 -5.82
C ILE A 261 3.14 -23.05 -5.25
N PHE A 262 1.84 -22.80 -5.18
CA PHE A 262 0.89 -23.76 -4.60
C PHE A 262 0.17 -24.61 -5.64
N ASN A 263 0.53 -24.47 -6.95
CA ASN A 263 -0.03 -25.22 -8.09
C ASN A 263 -1.56 -25.12 -8.16
N GLU A 264 -2.14 -23.98 -7.77
CA GLU A 264 -3.57 -23.76 -7.93
C GLU A 264 -3.95 -23.66 -9.42
N PRO A 265 -5.08 -24.26 -9.86
CA PRO A 265 -5.47 -24.24 -11.27
C PRO A 265 -5.86 -22.82 -11.72
N LEU A 266 -5.30 -22.40 -12.86
CA LEU A 266 -5.69 -21.14 -13.49
C LEU A 266 -7.11 -21.30 -14.10
N SER A 267 -8.11 -20.75 -13.45
CA SER A 267 -9.47 -20.69 -14.00
C SER A 267 -9.63 -19.48 -14.92
N LEU A 268 -10.59 -19.56 -15.87
CA LEU A 268 -10.94 -18.43 -16.74
C LEU A 268 -11.33 -17.19 -15.92
N ARG A 269 -12.00 -17.37 -14.80
CA ARG A 269 -12.37 -16.30 -13.86
C ARG A 269 -11.15 -15.58 -13.32
N LEU A 270 -10.13 -16.33 -12.85
CA LEU A 270 -8.87 -15.75 -12.35
C LEU A 270 -8.12 -15.01 -13.46
N ALA A 271 -8.05 -15.60 -14.67
CA ALA A 271 -7.40 -14.98 -15.82
C ALA A 271 -8.07 -13.65 -16.20
N LEU A 272 -9.40 -13.59 -16.25
CA LEU A 272 -10.16 -12.37 -16.52
C LEU A 272 -9.97 -11.33 -15.41
N GLY A 273 -10.00 -11.72 -14.15
CA GLY A 273 -9.75 -10.83 -13.02
C GLY A 273 -8.37 -10.19 -13.09
N MET A 274 -7.33 -10.97 -13.32
CA MET A 274 -5.97 -10.46 -13.50
C MET A 274 -5.87 -9.50 -14.70
N LEU A 275 -6.49 -9.86 -15.84
CA LEU A 275 -6.49 -9.01 -17.03
C LEU A 275 -7.13 -7.65 -16.75
N MET A 276 -8.28 -7.61 -16.09
CA MET A 276 -8.97 -6.36 -15.74
C MET A 276 -8.09 -5.47 -14.82
N VAL A 277 -7.43 -6.05 -13.83
CA VAL A 277 -6.53 -5.31 -12.93
C VAL A 277 -5.33 -4.77 -13.70
N ILE A 278 -4.67 -5.60 -14.52
CA ILE A 278 -3.53 -5.17 -15.33
C ILE A 278 -3.94 -4.06 -16.31
N LEU A 279 -5.13 -4.16 -16.92
CA LEU A 279 -5.68 -3.12 -17.80
C LEU A 279 -5.90 -1.81 -17.04
N SER A 280 -6.50 -1.86 -15.84
CA SER A 280 -6.68 -0.69 -14.97
C SER A 280 -5.34 0.00 -14.66
N VAL A 281 -4.35 -0.78 -14.23
CA VAL A 281 -3.00 -0.28 -13.93
C VAL A 281 -2.34 0.35 -15.16
N THR A 282 -2.47 -0.29 -16.32
CA THR A 282 -1.93 0.22 -17.58
C THR A 282 -2.59 1.54 -17.99
N LEU A 283 -3.91 1.65 -17.85
CA LEU A 283 -4.66 2.87 -18.18
C LEU A 283 -4.27 4.04 -17.27
N ILE A 284 -4.09 3.83 -15.97
CA ILE A 284 -3.69 4.92 -15.06
C ILE A 284 -2.26 5.40 -15.36
N ILE A 285 -1.34 4.49 -15.70
CA ILE A 285 0.03 4.82 -16.10
C ILE A 285 0.02 5.62 -17.41
N ALA A 286 -0.74 5.15 -18.41
CA ALA A 286 -0.86 5.82 -19.71
C ALA A 286 -1.50 7.21 -19.57
N GLY A 287 -2.59 7.33 -18.80
CA GLY A 287 -3.28 8.59 -18.55
C GLY A 287 -2.39 9.63 -17.85
N GLY A 288 -1.59 9.22 -16.88
CA GLY A 288 -0.61 10.10 -16.22
C GLY A 288 0.45 10.64 -17.20
N ASN A 289 0.92 9.82 -18.13
CA ASN A 289 1.90 10.23 -19.15
C ASN A 289 1.30 11.18 -20.20
N VAL A 290 0.07 10.90 -20.65
CA VAL A 290 -0.65 11.74 -21.62
C VAL A 290 -0.92 13.13 -21.03
N THR A 291 -1.37 13.21 -19.80
CA THR A 291 -1.62 14.51 -19.13
C THR A 291 -0.33 15.32 -19.00
N HIS A 292 0.79 14.68 -18.69
CA HIS A 292 2.10 15.34 -18.61
C HIS A 292 2.57 15.86 -19.98
N HIS A 293 2.30 15.10 -21.06
CA HIS A 293 2.63 15.50 -22.42
C HIS A 293 1.75 16.67 -22.90
N LEU A 294 0.45 16.61 -22.66
CA LEU A 294 -0.48 17.69 -23.01
C LEU A 294 -0.19 19.00 -22.27
N LEU A 295 0.19 18.93 -21.00
CA LEU A 295 0.62 20.10 -20.23
C LEU A 295 1.92 20.70 -20.76
N ARG A 296 2.85 19.87 -21.25
CA ARG A 296 4.10 20.32 -21.88
C ARG A 296 3.83 21.02 -23.23
N VAL A 297 2.97 20.44 -24.07
CA VAL A 297 2.55 21.01 -25.33
C VAL A 297 1.78 22.33 -25.11
N ARG A 298 0.86 22.38 -24.14
CA ARG A 298 0.12 23.59 -23.78
C ARG A 298 1.02 24.73 -23.25
N LYS A 299 2.14 24.41 -22.59
CA LYS A 299 3.15 25.41 -22.21
C LYS A 299 3.97 25.92 -23.39
N MET A 300 4.13 25.14 -24.46
CA MET A 300 4.82 25.56 -25.70
C MET A 300 3.96 26.46 -26.57
N PHE A 301 2.63 26.44 -26.44
CA PHE A 301 1.70 27.32 -27.10
C PHE A 301 0.98 28.20 -26.08
N PRO A 302 1.58 29.31 -25.61
CA PRO A 302 0.89 30.26 -24.77
C PRO A 302 -0.29 30.87 -25.55
N ARG A 303 -1.49 30.87 -24.92
CA ARG A 303 -2.67 31.50 -25.51
C ARG A 303 -2.30 32.94 -25.89
N ILE A 304 -2.42 33.29 -27.18
CA ILE A 304 -2.35 34.66 -27.67
C ILE A 304 -3.46 35.40 -26.93
N LYS A 305 -3.10 36.30 -26.00
CA LYS A 305 -4.06 37.23 -25.40
C LYS A 305 -4.62 38.08 -26.54
N HIS A 306 -5.89 37.92 -26.86
CA HIS A 306 -6.61 38.88 -27.67
C HIS A 306 -6.46 40.25 -26.98
N ARG A 307 -5.67 41.12 -27.61
CA ARG A 307 -5.53 42.52 -27.26
C ARG A 307 -6.90 43.13 -27.50
N GLN A 308 -7.61 43.47 -26.47
CA GLN A 308 -8.82 44.29 -26.58
C GLN A 308 -8.38 45.58 -27.19
N SER A 309 -8.92 45.89 -28.37
CA SER A 309 -8.78 47.18 -29.04
C SER A 309 -9.42 48.28 -28.12
N PRO A 310 -8.76 49.41 -27.84
CA PRO A 310 -9.43 50.50 -27.18
C PRO A 310 -10.55 50.99 -28.09
N ALA A 311 -11.75 51.10 -27.56
CA ALA A 311 -12.89 51.76 -28.20
C ALA A 311 -12.61 53.23 -28.42
N PRO A 312 -13.17 53.84 -29.49
CA PRO A 312 -12.97 55.24 -29.88
C PRO A 312 -13.57 56.27 -28.91
#